data_28ef02092b6b14cfecbeb6a26aa7f4bc
#
_entry.id   28ef02092b6b14cfecbeb6a26aa7f4bc
#
_cell.length_a   1.000
_cell.length_b   1.000
_cell.length_c   1.000
_cell.angle_alpha   90.00
_cell.angle_beta   90.00
_cell.angle_gamma   90.00
#
_symmetry.space_group_name_H-M   'P 1'
#
loop_
_entity.id
_entity.type
_entity.pdbx_description
1 polymer ?
#
loop_
_entity_poly.entity_id
_entity_poly.type
_entity_poly.pdbx_seq_one_letter_code
_entity_poly.pdbx_strand_id
1 'polypeptide(L)'
;MFDSLLETIAGGLNLSAEQSDFIRSLWTPRQFRKGQFFQRAGEVTTHGAFVVCGCFRTYAVEASGVESIIQFSPERTFIGDITSAVTGQPTLYAVDAIEPSTTLTIDLASFNRMLERFPDIARGYRLGLQRSQGAQQRRIAMSLSASAEERYTDFVARQPALAARVPQRMLASYLGIAPETLSRIRRATMV
;
A
#
# COMPACT_ATOMS: atom_id res chain seq x y z
N MET A 1 -15.53 10.21 -1.37
CA MET A 1 -15.07 8.85 -0.99
C MET A 1 -14.98 7.94 -2.22
N PHE A 2 -16.10 7.63 -2.89
CA PHE A 2 -16.08 6.78 -4.08
C PHE A 2 -15.41 7.43 -5.29
N ASP A 3 -15.43 8.73 -5.42
CA ASP A 3 -14.86 9.42 -6.58
C ASP A 3 -13.35 9.18 -6.73
N SER A 4 -12.61 9.21 -5.62
CA SER A 4 -11.17 8.88 -5.63
C SER A 4 -10.89 7.42 -6.01
N LEU A 5 -11.77 6.47 -5.63
CA LEU A 5 -11.69 5.07 -6.05
C LEU A 5 -11.95 4.96 -7.56
N LEU A 6 -13.06 5.56 -8.04
CA LEU A 6 -13.43 5.53 -9.45
C LEU A 6 -12.35 6.14 -10.34
N GLU A 7 -11.81 7.30 -9.98
CA GLU A 7 -10.67 7.92 -10.67
C GLU A 7 -9.44 7.01 -10.73
N THR A 8 -9.14 6.33 -9.62
CA THR A 8 -7.97 5.43 -9.54
C THR A 8 -8.18 4.17 -10.36
N ILE A 9 -9.38 3.55 -10.30
CA ILE A 9 -9.74 2.37 -11.10
C ILE A 9 -9.80 2.74 -12.59
N ALA A 10 -10.35 3.90 -12.92
CA ALA A 10 -10.43 4.39 -14.29
C ALA A 10 -9.05 4.52 -14.94
N GLY A 11 -8.02 4.95 -14.17
CA GLY A 11 -6.66 5.05 -14.69
C GLY A 11 -6.53 5.96 -15.93
N GLY A 12 -7.44 6.93 -16.07
CA GLY A 12 -7.54 7.83 -17.23
C GLY A 12 -8.63 7.45 -18.25
N LEU A 13 -9.37 6.36 -18.02
CA LEU A 13 -10.54 6.00 -18.81
C LEU A 13 -11.77 6.79 -18.35
N ASN A 14 -12.71 7.03 -19.26
CA ASN A 14 -14.03 7.56 -18.92
C ASN A 14 -14.96 6.39 -18.57
N LEU A 15 -15.27 6.22 -17.28
CA LEU A 15 -16.24 5.21 -16.84
C LEU A 15 -17.66 5.64 -17.19
N SER A 16 -18.46 4.71 -17.71
CA SER A 16 -19.91 4.93 -17.90
C SER A 16 -20.63 4.99 -16.54
N ALA A 17 -21.86 5.51 -16.52
CA ALA A 17 -22.70 5.50 -15.33
C ALA A 17 -22.91 4.06 -14.82
N GLU A 18 -23.20 3.10 -15.71
CA GLU A 18 -23.35 1.69 -15.36
C GLU A 18 -22.11 1.11 -14.70
N GLN A 19 -20.92 1.38 -15.25
CA GLN A 19 -19.66 0.94 -14.67
C GLN A 19 -19.44 1.54 -13.28
N SER A 20 -19.68 2.83 -13.14
CA SER A 20 -19.52 3.55 -11.87
C SER A 20 -20.46 3.03 -10.78
N ASP A 21 -21.72 2.79 -11.10
CA ASP A 21 -22.72 2.28 -10.17
C ASP A 21 -22.43 0.83 -9.78
N PHE A 22 -22.03 0.00 -10.75
CA PHE A 22 -21.61 -1.38 -10.46
C PHE A 22 -20.39 -1.42 -9.54
N ILE A 23 -19.35 -0.62 -9.82
CA ILE A 23 -18.17 -0.54 -8.95
C ILE A 23 -18.59 -0.12 -7.54
N ARG A 24 -19.38 0.95 -7.41
CA ARG A 24 -19.86 1.43 -6.10
C ARG A 24 -20.58 0.35 -5.30
N SER A 25 -21.38 -0.48 -5.98
CA SER A 25 -22.16 -1.54 -5.33
C SER A 25 -21.31 -2.67 -4.71
N LEU A 26 -20.06 -2.83 -5.14
CA LEU A 26 -19.16 -3.89 -4.70
C LEU A 26 -18.27 -3.51 -3.52
N TRP A 27 -18.13 -2.21 -3.25
CA TRP A 27 -17.19 -1.71 -2.25
C TRP A 27 -17.91 -1.21 -1.00
N THR A 28 -17.43 -1.62 0.17
CA THR A 28 -18.02 -1.26 1.47
C THR A 28 -17.06 -0.38 2.27
N PRO A 29 -17.51 0.76 2.82
CA PRO A 29 -16.69 1.60 3.69
C PRO A 29 -16.32 0.88 4.99
N ARG A 30 -15.05 1.03 5.42
CA ARG A 30 -14.56 0.53 6.69
C ARG A 30 -13.61 1.52 7.32
N GLN A 31 -13.76 1.77 8.63
CA GLN A 31 -12.90 2.64 9.41
C GLN A 31 -11.92 1.82 10.25
N PHE A 32 -10.72 2.36 10.42
CA PHE A 32 -9.64 1.77 11.21
C PHE A 32 -9.09 2.79 12.18
N ARG A 33 -8.90 2.37 13.43
CA ARG A 33 -8.12 3.12 14.41
C ARG A 33 -6.64 2.88 14.16
N LYS A 34 -5.79 3.81 14.60
CA LYS A 34 -4.33 3.59 14.62
C LYS A 34 -3.99 2.26 15.31
N GLY A 35 -3.13 1.46 14.68
CA GLY A 35 -2.71 0.14 15.13
C GLY A 35 -3.73 -0.98 14.88
N GLN A 36 -4.88 -0.68 14.30
CA GLN A 36 -5.85 -1.71 13.96
C GLN A 36 -5.43 -2.45 12.69
N PHE A 37 -5.49 -3.77 12.75
CA PHE A 37 -5.14 -4.64 11.63
C PHE A 37 -6.22 -4.65 10.56
N PHE A 38 -5.78 -4.50 9.31
CA PHE A 38 -6.53 -4.90 8.13
C PHE A 38 -6.37 -6.42 7.90
N GLN A 39 -5.14 -6.94 8.05
CA GLN A 39 -4.75 -8.33 7.82
C GLN A 39 -3.62 -8.72 8.78
N ARG A 40 -3.64 -9.95 9.27
CA ARG A 40 -2.56 -10.51 10.11
C ARG A 40 -1.71 -11.49 9.31
N ALA A 41 -0.42 -11.58 9.62
CA ALA A 41 0.42 -12.65 9.12
C ALA A 41 -0.14 -14.02 9.53
N GLY A 42 -0.08 -15.01 8.64
CA GLY A 42 -0.65 -16.35 8.84
C GLY A 42 -2.12 -16.49 8.44
N GLU A 43 -2.82 -15.40 8.13
CA GLU A 43 -4.19 -15.45 7.60
C GLU A 43 -4.19 -15.57 6.07
N VAL A 44 -5.24 -16.17 5.51
CA VAL A 44 -5.48 -16.13 4.05
C VAL A 44 -6.20 -14.84 3.69
N THR A 45 -5.70 -14.13 2.69
CA THR A 45 -6.31 -12.89 2.23
C THR A 45 -7.64 -13.16 1.52
N THR A 46 -8.73 -12.64 2.07
CA THR A 46 -10.08 -12.77 1.51
C THR A 46 -10.62 -11.46 0.94
N HIS A 47 -10.02 -10.33 1.29
CA HIS A 47 -10.45 -9.00 0.90
C HIS A 47 -9.26 -8.14 0.47
N GLY A 48 -9.52 -7.25 -0.49
CA GLY A 48 -8.66 -6.10 -0.76
C GLY A 48 -9.31 -4.83 -0.25
N ALA A 49 -8.54 -3.76 -0.12
CA ALA A 49 -9.10 -2.45 0.19
C ALA A 49 -8.39 -1.31 -0.54
N PHE A 50 -9.12 -0.23 -0.77
CA PHE A 50 -8.63 1.03 -1.28
C PHE A 50 -8.58 2.04 -0.14
N VAL A 51 -7.44 2.68 0.07
CA VAL A 51 -7.26 3.70 1.11
C VAL A 51 -7.84 5.02 0.64
N VAL A 52 -8.92 5.47 1.30
CA VAL A 52 -9.58 6.74 1.02
C VAL A 52 -8.92 7.89 1.79
N CYS A 53 -8.61 7.64 3.06
CA CYS A 53 -7.96 8.58 3.96
C CYS A 53 -7.10 7.81 4.94
N GLY A 54 -5.95 8.38 5.33
CA GLY A 54 -5.02 7.77 6.25
C GLY A 54 -3.91 6.98 5.57
N CYS A 55 -3.22 6.15 6.33
CA CYS A 55 -2.08 5.38 5.84
C CYS A 55 -1.96 4.04 6.56
N PHE A 56 -1.62 3.00 5.80
CA PHE A 56 -1.30 1.67 6.31
C PHE A 56 0.17 1.35 6.09
N ARG A 57 0.70 0.43 6.89
CA ARG A 57 1.98 -0.22 6.66
C ARG A 57 1.80 -1.72 6.42
N THR A 58 2.59 -2.27 5.53
CA THR A 58 2.76 -3.71 5.33
C THR A 58 4.14 -4.09 5.85
N TYR A 59 4.22 -5.12 6.70
CA TYR A 59 5.48 -5.54 7.30
C TYR A 59 5.53 -7.05 7.54
N ALA A 60 6.75 -7.59 7.54
CA ALA A 60 7.04 -8.94 8.01
C ALA A 60 7.57 -8.87 9.45
N VAL A 61 7.31 -9.94 10.22
CA VAL A 61 7.87 -10.12 11.56
C VAL A 61 8.90 -11.23 11.49
N GLU A 62 10.14 -10.90 11.83
CA GLU A 62 11.22 -11.88 11.91
C GLU A 62 11.04 -12.81 13.12
N ALA A 63 11.74 -13.95 13.14
CA ALA A 63 11.74 -14.86 14.29
C ALA A 63 12.19 -14.20 15.60
N SER A 64 13.00 -13.14 15.50
CA SER A 64 13.44 -12.30 16.61
C SER A 64 12.35 -11.35 17.16
N GLY A 65 11.20 -11.23 16.46
CA GLY A 65 10.15 -10.26 16.76
C GLY A 65 10.37 -8.89 16.15
N VAL A 66 11.44 -8.69 15.37
CA VAL A 66 11.71 -7.42 14.68
C VAL A 66 10.75 -7.25 13.50
N GLU A 67 10.15 -6.06 13.42
CA GLU A 67 9.24 -5.68 12.31
C GLU A 67 10.03 -5.05 11.17
N SER A 68 10.02 -5.69 10.01
CA SER A 68 10.62 -5.18 8.78
C SER A 68 9.55 -4.61 7.85
N ILE A 69 9.47 -3.28 7.74
CA ILE A 69 8.45 -2.61 6.92
C ILE A 69 8.79 -2.74 5.44
N ILE A 70 7.81 -3.28 4.70
CA ILE A 70 7.93 -3.56 3.27
C ILE A 70 7.31 -2.43 2.45
N GLN A 71 6.18 -1.87 2.93
CA GLN A 71 5.42 -0.87 2.18
C GLN A 71 4.65 0.06 3.12
N PHE A 72 4.53 1.32 2.71
CA PHE A 72 3.49 2.23 3.18
C PHE A 72 2.43 2.40 2.10
N SER A 73 1.18 2.44 2.52
CA SER A 73 0.02 2.58 1.64
C SER A 73 -0.81 3.79 2.09
N PRO A 74 -0.48 4.99 1.57
CA PRO A 74 -1.25 6.21 1.81
C PRO A 74 -2.55 6.22 1.00
N GLU A 75 -3.24 7.35 1.00
CA GLU A 75 -4.44 7.58 0.18
C GLU A 75 -4.22 7.20 -1.28
N ARG A 76 -5.28 6.75 -1.94
CA ARG A 76 -5.32 6.35 -3.36
C ARG A 76 -4.47 5.13 -3.70
N THR A 77 -4.13 4.32 -2.70
CA THR A 77 -3.45 3.03 -2.89
C THR A 77 -4.33 1.86 -2.50
N PHE A 78 -4.02 0.69 -3.04
CA PHE A 78 -4.67 -0.56 -2.67
C PHE A 78 -3.84 -1.32 -1.64
N ILE A 79 -4.52 -2.02 -0.72
CA ILE A 79 -3.92 -2.91 0.28
C ILE A 79 -4.55 -4.30 0.19
N GLY A 80 -3.76 -5.32 0.54
CA GLY A 80 -4.10 -6.73 0.48
C GLY A 80 -2.96 -7.52 -0.17
N ASP A 81 -2.84 -8.79 0.17
CA ASP A 81 -1.84 -9.69 -0.43
C ASP A 81 -2.48 -10.47 -1.58
N ILE A 82 -2.19 -10.03 -2.81
CA ILE A 82 -2.71 -10.66 -4.03
C ILE A 82 -2.22 -12.11 -4.16
N THR A 83 -0.98 -12.39 -3.74
CA THR A 83 -0.42 -13.74 -3.81
C THR A 83 -1.21 -14.68 -2.91
N SER A 84 -1.44 -14.29 -1.66
CA SER A 84 -2.28 -15.04 -0.73
C SER A 84 -3.71 -15.21 -1.26
N ALA A 85 -4.32 -14.14 -1.79
CA ALA A 85 -5.67 -14.17 -2.33
C ALA A 85 -5.82 -15.14 -3.52
N VAL A 86 -4.83 -15.21 -4.41
CA VAL A 86 -4.87 -16.07 -5.61
C VAL A 86 -4.51 -17.51 -5.28
N THR A 87 -3.52 -17.74 -4.41
CA THR A 87 -3.02 -19.09 -4.10
C THR A 87 -3.77 -19.78 -2.98
N GLY A 88 -4.54 -19.04 -2.16
CA GLY A 88 -5.16 -19.55 -0.94
C GLY A 88 -4.17 -19.89 0.17
N GLN A 89 -2.89 -19.51 0.01
CA GLN A 89 -1.87 -19.73 1.04
C GLN A 89 -1.87 -18.58 2.06
N PRO A 90 -1.54 -18.87 3.34
CA PRO A 90 -1.40 -17.83 4.35
C PRO A 90 -0.37 -16.76 3.94
N THR A 91 -0.69 -15.49 4.20
CA THR A 91 0.23 -14.38 3.95
C THR A 91 1.37 -14.37 4.97
N LEU A 92 2.56 -13.96 4.53
CA LEU A 92 3.70 -13.70 5.40
C LEU A 92 3.64 -12.31 6.04
N TYR A 93 2.70 -11.46 5.63
CA TYR A 93 2.70 -10.04 5.96
C TYR A 93 1.52 -9.65 6.86
N ALA A 94 1.80 -8.78 7.80
CA ALA A 94 0.78 -8.04 8.52
C ALA A 94 0.54 -6.67 7.86
N VAL A 95 -0.71 -6.20 7.90
CA VAL A 95 -1.11 -4.87 7.44
C VAL A 95 -1.90 -4.20 8.54
N ASP A 96 -1.41 -3.07 9.06
CA ASP A 96 -2.09 -2.26 10.06
C ASP A 96 -2.12 -0.77 9.70
N ALA A 97 -3.06 -0.03 10.30
CA ALA A 97 -3.19 1.40 10.11
C ALA A 97 -2.18 2.15 11.01
N ILE A 98 -1.35 3.03 10.44
CA ILE A 98 -0.40 3.84 11.22
C ILE A 98 -1.04 5.10 11.82
N GLU A 99 -2.25 5.43 11.38
CA GLU A 99 -3.08 6.56 11.83
C GLU A 99 -4.57 6.22 11.63
N PRO A 100 -5.53 7.01 12.15
CA PRO A 100 -6.95 6.80 11.86
C PRO A 100 -7.19 6.84 10.36
N SER A 101 -7.81 5.78 9.83
CA SER A 101 -7.89 5.57 8.37
C SER A 101 -9.28 5.12 7.96
N THR A 102 -9.66 5.46 6.74
CA THR A 102 -10.91 5.01 6.09
C THR A 102 -10.58 4.32 4.78
N THR A 103 -11.16 3.17 4.55
CA THR A 103 -11.00 2.40 3.32
C THR A 103 -12.35 2.09 2.68
N LEU A 104 -12.31 1.74 1.41
CA LEU A 104 -13.34 0.98 0.72
C LEU A 104 -12.82 -0.45 0.56
N THR A 105 -13.57 -1.44 1.03
CA THR A 105 -13.17 -2.85 1.06
C THR A 105 -13.99 -3.66 0.07
N ILE A 106 -13.37 -4.61 -0.59
CA ILE A 106 -14.02 -5.52 -1.54
C ILE A 106 -13.56 -6.97 -1.27
N ASP A 107 -14.48 -7.93 -1.32
CA ASP A 107 -14.11 -9.34 -1.30
C ASP A 107 -13.55 -9.81 -2.65
N LEU A 108 -12.78 -10.90 -2.63
CA LEU A 108 -12.09 -11.41 -3.82
C LEU A 108 -13.07 -11.82 -4.94
N ALA A 109 -14.21 -12.43 -4.59
CA ALA A 109 -15.19 -12.87 -5.59
C ALA A 109 -15.82 -11.67 -6.31
N SER A 110 -16.19 -10.63 -5.58
CA SER A 110 -16.71 -9.37 -6.13
C SER A 110 -15.66 -8.65 -6.98
N PHE A 111 -14.40 -8.65 -6.54
CA PHE A 111 -13.31 -8.07 -7.31
C PHE A 111 -13.09 -8.80 -8.65
N ASN A 112 -13.08 -10.13 -8.65
CA ASN A 112 -12.96 -10.93 -9.87
C ASN A 112 -14.15 -10.69 -10.81
N ARG A 113 -15.39 -10.66 -10.30
CA ARG A 113 -16.58 -10.32 -11.11
C ARG A 113 -16.46 -8.96 -11.78
N MET A 114 -15.90 -7.97 -11.11
CA MET A 114 -15.67 -6.64 -11.68
C MET A 114 -14.68 -6.70 -12.85
N LEU A 115 -13.57 -7.43 -12.69
CA LEU A 115 -12.55 -7.57 -13.74
C LEU A 115 -13.05 -8.37 -14.95
N GLU A 116 -13.86 -9.41 -14.71
CA GLU A 116 -14.48 -10.23 -15.77
C GLU A 116 -15.51 -9.42 -16.57
N ARG A 117 -16.34 -8.62 -15.88
CA ARG A 117 -17.38 -7.81 -16.51
C ARG A 117 -16.82 -6.64 -17.33
N PHE A 118 -15.70 -6.07 -16.92
CA PHE A 118 -15.13 -4.87 -17.52
C PHE A 118 -13.66 -5.06 -17.90
N PRO A 119 -13.38 -5.56 -19.12
CA PRO A 119 -12.02 -5.84 -19.60
C PRO A 119 -11.08 -4.63 -19.59
N ASP A 120 -11.61 -3.42 -19.80
CA ASP A 120 -10.83 -2.19 -19.75
C ASP A 120 -10.33 -1.88 -18.32
N ILE A 121 -11.18 -2.11 -17.32
CA ILE A 121 -10.80 -1.99 -15.90
C ILE A 121 -9.74 -3.04 -15.56
N ALA A 122 -9.92 -4.28 -16.03
CA ALA A 122 -8.93 -5.34 -15.84
C ALA A 122 -7.57 -4.99 -16.48
N ARG A 123 -7.58 -4.34 -17.64
CA ARG A 123 -6.36 -3.83 -18.27
C ARG A 123 -5.69 -2.74 -17.43
N GLY A 124 -6.46 -1.77 -16.96
CA GLY A 124 -5.99 -0.70 -16.07
C GLY A 124 -5.37 -1.26 -14.79
N TYR A 125 -6.03 -2.24 -14.17
CA TYR A 125 -5.52 -2.93 -12.98
C TYR A 125 -4.18 -3.63 -13.24
N ARG A 126 -4.04 -4.37 -14.35
CA ARG A 126 -2.75 -5.01 -14.73
C ARG A 126 -1.63 -4.00 -14.91
N LEU A 127 -1.92 -2.85 -15.54
CA LEU A 127 -0.92 -1.77 -15.68
C LEU A 127 -0.54 -1.18 -14.31
N GLY A 128 -1.50 -1.05 -13.39
CA GLY A 128 -1.24 -0.64 -12.01
C GLY A 128 -0.31 -1.60 -11.27
N LEU A 129 -0.54 -2.91 -11.41
CA LEU A 129 0.34 -3.94 -10.85
C LEU A 129 1.76 -3.86 -11.41
N GLN A 130 1.92 -3.68 -12.71
CA GLN A 130 3.25 -3.54 -13.35
C GLN A 130 4.01 -2.32 -12.82
N ARG A 131 3.31 -1.18 -12.64
CA ARG A 131 3.92 0.02 -12.04
C ARG A 131 4.35 -0.22 -10.59
N SER A 132 3.53 -0.90 -9.81
CA SER A 132 3.86 -1.28 -8.43
C SER A 132 5.08 -2.19 -8.37
N GLN A 133 5.17 -3.20 -9.25
CA GLN A 133 6.34 -4.06 -9.36
C GLN A 133 7.60 -3.27 -9.70
N GLY A 134 7.53 -2.34 -10.66
CA GLY A 134 8.65 -1.48 -11.01
C GLY A 134 9.14 -0.63 -9.84
N ALA A 135 8.23 -0.10 -9.03
CA ALA A 135 8.58 0.65 -7.83
C ALA A 135 9.26 -0.23 -6.76
N GLN A 136 8.79 -1.47 -6.59
CA GLN A 136 9.39 -2.43 -5.66
C GLN A 136 10.79 -2.87 -6.13
N GLN A 137 10.97 -3.18 -7.43
CA GLN A 137 12.28 -3.52 -8.01
C GLN A 137 13.29 -2.38 -7.83
N ARG A 138 12.86 -1.13 -8.08
CA ARG A 138 13.70 0.03 -7.82
C ARG A 138 14.13 0.11 -6.35
N ARG A 139 13.20 -0.11 -5.41
CA ARG A 139 13.52 -0.09 -3.98
C ARG A 139 14.53 -1.18 -3.61
N ILE A 140 14.39 -2.39 -4.15
CA ILE A 140 15.36 -3.48 -3.96
C ILE A 140 16.73 -3.06 -4.49
N ALA A 141 16.80 -2.53 -5.71
CA ALA A 141 18.05 -2.05 -6.28
C ALA A 141 18.72 -0.98 -5.41
N MET A 142 17.93 0.01 -4.93
CA MET A 142 18.42 1.05 -4.02
C MET A 142 18.91 0.47 -2.68
N SER A 143 18.25 -0.57 -2.16
CA SER A 143 18.68 -1.21 -0.90
C SER A 143 20.02 -1.92 -1.03
N LEU A 144 20.36 -2.40 -2.22
CA LEU A 144 21.59 -3.14 -2.49
C LEU A 144 22.78 -2.24 -2.91
N SER A 145 22.51 -1.10 -3.53
CA SER A 145 23.56 -0.28 -4.17
C SER A 145 23.69 1.15 -3.65
N ALA A 146 22.66 1.70 -2.98
CA ALA A 146 22.66 3.08 -2.56
C ALA A 146 23.02 3.24 -1.07
N SER A 147 23.66 4.35 -0.73
CA SER A 147 23.93 4.75 0.65
C SER A 147 22.63 5.03 1.43
N ALA A 148 22.70 5.08 2.74
CA ALA A 148 21.56 5.42 3.60
C ALA A 148 21.00 6.82 3.28
N GLU A 149 21.86 7.78 2.97
CA GLU A 149 21.50 9.15 2.61
C GLU A 149 20.76 9.21 1.27
N GLU A 150 21.26 8.51 0.25
CA GLU A 150 20.63 8.44 -1.06
C GLU A 150 19.23 7.80 -0.98
N ARG A 151 19.07 6.72 -0.20
CA ARG A 151 17.77 6.08 0.03
C ARG A 151 16.78 7.03 0.71
N TYR A 152 17.22 7.78 1.71
CA TYR A 152 16.38 8.76 2.38
C TYR A 152 15.99 9.90 1.45
N THR A 153 16.93 10.46 0.70
CA THR A 153 16.71 11.56 -0.24
C THR A 153 15.75 11.15 -1.36
N ASP A 154 15.93 9.96 -1.95
CA ASP A 154 14.99 9.43 -2.97
C ASP A 154 13.58 9.26 -2.40
N PHE A 155 13.44 8.76 -1.17
CA PHE A 155 12.15 8.63 -0.51
C PHE A 155 11.45 9.98 -0.30
N VAL A 156 12.15 10.96 0.26
CA VAL A 156 11.60 12.30 0.52
C VAL A 156 11.22 13.01 -0.79
N ALA A 157 12.05 12.89 -1.82
CA ALA A 157 11.77 13.49 -3.13
C ALA A 157 10.53 12.90 -3.81
N ARG A 158 10.30 11.60 -3.64
CA ARG A 158 9.14 10.91 -4.28
C ARG A 158 7.86 10.99 -3.46
N GLN A 159 7.96 11.03 -2.15
CA GLN A 159 6.83 10.93 -1.23
C GLN A 159 6.94 11.95 -0.07
N PRO A 160 7.04 13.26 -0.37
CA PRO A 160 7.27 14.27 0.66
C PRO A 160 6.16 14.31 1.72
N ALA A 161 4.91 14.19 1.31
CA ALA A 161 3.77 14.16 2.23
C ALA A 161 3.82 12.95 3.18
N LEU A 162 4.23 11.79 2.69
CA LEU A 162 4.37 10.58 3.49
C LEU A 162 5.57 10.68 4.45
N ALA A 163 6.69 11.23 3.98
CA ALA A 163 7.89 11.45 4.80
C ALA A 163 7.63 12.35 6.03
N ALA A 164 6.69 13.29 5.92
CA ALA A 164 6.27 14.15 7.02
C ALA A 164 5.36 13.46 8.05
N ARG A 165 4.61 12.40 7.64
CA ARG A 165 3.58 11.72 8.46
C ARG A 165 4.09 10.45 9.13
N VAL A 166 5.00 9.74 8.49
CA VAL A 166 5.48 8.45 8.98
C VAL A 166 6.40 8.62 10.19
N PRO A 167 6.19 7.86 11.29
CA PRO A 167 7.10 7.86 12.44
C PRO A 167 8.52 7.47 12.02
N GLN A 168 9.53 8.16 12.58
CA GLN A 168 10.93 7.97 12.21
C GLN A 168 11.42 6.52 12.33
N ARG A 169 10.99 5.79 13.38
CA ARG A 169 11.34 4.37 13.54
C ARG A 169 10.82 3.51 12.39
N MET A 170 9.58 3.79 11.95
CA MET A 170 8.97 3.09 10.82
C MET A 170 9.69 3.42 9.50
N LEU A 171 10.05 4.69 9.31
CA LEU A 171 10.80 5.10 8.13
C LEU A 171 12.22 4.48 8.11
N ALA A 172 12.91 4.41 9.24
CA ALA A 172 14.19 3.75 9.35
C ALA A 172 14.10 2.26 8.97
N SER A 173 13.11 1.53 9.51
CA SER A 173 12.83 0.13 9.14
C SER A 173 12.56 -0.01 7.63
N TYR A 174 11.71 0.85 7.04
CA TYR A 174 11.42 0.83 5.61
C TYR A 174 12.65 1.07 4.73
N LEU A 175 13.55 1.97 5.16
CA LEU A 175 14.80 2.28 4.45
C LEU A 175 15.91 1.26 4.72
N GLY A 176 15.72 0.33 5.66
CA GLY A 176 16.74 -0.65 6.05
C GLY A 176 17.95 0.01 6.71
N ILE A 177 17.74 1.01 7.56
CA ILE A 177 18.80 1.72 8.32
C ILE A 177 18.45 1.81 9.80
N ALA A 178 19.49 2.03 10.64
CA ALA A 178 19.27 2.25 12.05
C ALA A 178 18.58 3.62 12.30
N PRO A 179 17.68 3.71 13.31
CA PRO A 179 17.01 4.98 13.65
C PRO A 179 17.97 6.13 13.93
N GLU A 180 19.11 5.83 14.54
CA GLU A 180 20.18 6.80 14.86
C GLU A 180 20.82 7.35 13.57
N THR A 181 21.03 6.47 12.58
CA THR A 181 21.54 6.86 11.26
C THR A 181 20.55 7.80 10.56
N LEU A 182 19.25 7.45 10.56
CA LEU A 182 18.20 8.32 9.99
C LEU A 182 18.17 9.68 10.69
N SER A 183 18.24 9.71 12.01
CA SER A 183 18.26 10.95 12.78
C SER A 183 19.44 11.86 12.39
N ARG A 184 20.64 11.27 12.19
CA ARG A 184 21.83 12.00 11.74
C ARG A 184 21.68 12.56 10.33
N ILE A 185 21.20 11.76 9.38
CA ILE A 185 20.94 12.19 8.00
C ILE A 185 19.97 13.37 7.98
N ARG A 186 18.84 13.27 8.68
CA ARG A 186 17.84 14.35 8.73
C ARG A 186 18.40 15.66 9.26
N ARG A 187 19.25 15.62 10.32
CA ARG A 187 19.89 16.82 10.84
C ARG A 187 20.84 17.46 9.83
N ALA A 188 21.56 16.66 9.05
CA ALA A 188 22.47 17.16 8.02
C ALA A 188 21.73 17.75 6.80
N THR A 189 20.52 17.26 6.50
CA THR A 189 19.74 17.70 5.32
C THR A 189 18.82 18.91 5.64
N MET A 190 18.61 19.25 6.91
CA MET A 190 17.80 20.40 7.34
C MET A 190 18.61 21.71 7.49
N VAL A 191 19.89 21.70 7.15
CA VAL A 191 20.78 22.88 7.04
C VAL A 191 20.86 23.25 5.56
#